data_9eb8444be6c15638a9043318fdea02a7
#
_entry.id   9eb8444be6c15638a9043318fdea02a7
#
_cell.length_a   1.000
_cell.length_b   1.000
_cell.length_c   1.000
_cell.angle_alpha   90.00
_cell.angle_beta   90.00
_cell.angle_gamma   90.00
#
_symmetry.space_group_name_H-M   'P 1'
#
loop_
_entity.id
_entity.type
_entity.pdbx_description
1 polymer ?
#
loop_
_entity_poly.entity_id
_entity_poly.type
_entity_poly.pdbx_seq_one_letter_code
_entity_poly.pdbx_strand_id
1 'polypeptide(L)'
;MNLVDKLKPYTIEALQNLGGSSELFRLRNETIKILIREGKEFYISKSGKNLYEQRWTLHRLKEEGIIENGDGNWSLKKVINLFDLVT
;
A
#
# COMPACT_ATOMS: atom_id res chain seq x y z
N MET A 1 9.73 2.82 14.20
CA MET A 1 8.63 2.43 13.29
C MET A 1 9.17 1.50 12.24
N ASN A 2 8.51 0.37 12.03
CA ASN A 2 9.00 -0.63 11.08
C ASN A 2 8.56 -0.32 9.65
N LEU A 3 9.14 -1.03 8.69
CA LEU A 3 8.87 -0.79 7.28
C LEU A 3 7.40 -1.07 6.92
N VAL A 4 6.77 -2.05 7.57
CA VAL A 4 5.38 -2.40 7.33
C VAL A 4 4.48 -1.17 7.53
N ASP A 5 4.67 -0.44 8.61
CA ASP A 5 3.87 0.74 8.90
C ASP A 5 4.24 1.92 7.99
N LYS A 6 5.50 2.03 7.62
CA LYS A 6 5.95 3.11 6.74
C LYS A 6 5.38 2.98 5.32
N LEU A 7 5.04 1.76 4.90
CA LEU A 7 4.48 1.53 3.59
C LEU A 7 2.97 1.82 3.51
N LYS A 8 2.30 2.04 4.64
CA LYS A 8 0.85 2.25 4.64
C LYS A 8 0.38 3.40 3.74
N PRO A 9 0.93 4.63 3.87
CA PRO A 9 0.43 5.73 3.03
C PRO A 9 0.69 5.50 1.55
N TYR A 10 1.80 4.89 1.21
CA TYR A 10 2.13 4.62 -0.19
C TYR A 10 1.23 3.54 -0.79
N THR A 11 0.88 2.53 0.01
CA THR A 11 -0.03 1.48 -0.40
C THR A 11 -1.44 2.03 -0.63
N ILE A 12 -1.91 2.90 0.25
CA ILE A 12 -3.22 3.53 0.11
C ILE A 12 -3.25 4.42 -1.13
N GLU A 13 -2.22 5.23 -1.34
CA GLU A 13 -2.13 6.07 -2.52
C GLU A 13 -2.15 5.23 -3.79
N ALA A 14 -1.42 4.12 -3.79
CA ALA A 14 -1.39 3.21 -4.94
C ALA A 14 -2.79 2.66 -5.24
N LEU A 15 -3.53 2.24 -4.21
CA LEU A 15 -4.90 1.78 -4.40
C LEU A 15 -5.79 2.88 -4.97
N GLN A 16 -5.66 4.09 -4.47
CA GLN A 16 -6.43 5.22 -4.98
C GLN A 16 -6.12 5.48 -6.45
N ASN A 17 -4.84 5.42 -6.83
CA ASN A 17 -4.43 5.62 -8.22
C ASN A 17 -4.98 4.53 -9.14
N LEU A 18 -5.24 3.34 -8.62
CA LEU A 18 -5.76 2.22 -9.40
C LEU A 18 -7.29 2.11 -9.34
N GLY A 19 -7.95 3.16 -8.85
CA GLY A 19 -9.40 3.20 -8.81
C GLY A 19 -10.02 2.61 -7.55
N GLY A 20 -9.22 2.36 -6.53
CA GLY A 20 -9.70 1.87 -5.24
C GLY A 20 -9.65 0.37 -5.06
N SER A 21 -9.30 -0.38 -6.09
CA SER A 21 -9.24 -1.84 -6.04
C SER A 21 -8.17 -2.36 -6.99
N SER A 22 -7.45 -3.39 -6.60
CA SER A 22 -6.41 -3.97 -7.46
C SER A 22 -5.98 -5.34 -6.95
N GLU A 23 -5.50 -6.16 -7.88
CA GLU A 23 -4.78 -7.37 -7.50
C GLU A 23 -3.40 -6.99 -6.97
N LEU A 24 -2.77 -7.92 -6.26
CA LEU A 24 -1.50 -7.65 -5.58
C LEU A 24 -0.39 -7.19 -6.51
N PHE A 25 -0.26 -7.84 -7.68
CA PHE A 25 0.84 -7.53 -8.59
C PHE A 25 0.80 -6.09 -9.10
N ARG A 26 -0.38 -5.64 -9.52
CA ARG A 26 -0.55 -4.26 -9.99
C ARG A 26 -0.36 -3.25 -8.87
N LEU A 27 -0.89 -3.59 -7.69
CA LEU A 27 -0.75 -2.74 -6.51
C LEU A 27 0.72 -2.57 -6.15
N ARG A 28 1.47 -3.66 -6.16
CA ARG A 28 2.90 -3.62 -5.86
C ARG A 28 3.65 -2.71 -6.84
N ASN A 29 3.38 -2.89 -8.14
CA ASN A 29 4.06 -2.09 -9.15
C ASN A 29 3.74 -0.61 -9.02
N GLU A 30 2.50 -0.28 -8.72
CA GLU A 30 2.10 1.11 -8.51
C GLU A 30 2.77 1.69 -7.27
N THR A 31 2.85 0.90 -6.20
CA THR A 31 3.53 1.33 -4.97
C THR A 31 5.01 1.61 -5.24
N ILE A 32 5.66 0.74 -6.01
CA ILE A 32 7.07 0.94 -6.37
C ILE A 32 7.26 2.24 -7.12
N LYS A 33 6.38 2.55 -8.07
CA LYS A 33 6.46 3.81 -8.82
C LYS A 33 6.37 5.02 -7.88
N ILE A 34 5.47 4.95 -6.90
CA ILE A 34 5.31 6.03 -5.92
C ILE A 34 6.57 6.18 -5.07
N LEU A 35 7.13 5.07 -4.61
CA LEU A 35 8.34 5.10 -3.80
C LEU A 35 9.51 5.73 -4.55
N ILE A 36 9.66 5.39 -5.83
CA ILE A 36 10.70 5.97 -6.67
C ILE A 36 10.48 7.46 -6.85
N ARG A 37 9.24 7.86 -7.13
CA ARG A 37 8.89 9.28 -7.28
C ARG A 37 9.23 10.09 -6.03
N GLU A 38 9.02 9.48 -4.86
CA GLU A 38 9.24 10.17 -3.59
C GLU A 38 10.66 10.04 -3.04
N GLY A 39 11.56 9.43 -3.81
CA GLY A 39 12.94 9.25 -3.36
C GLY A 39 13.10 8.24 -2.24
N LYS A 40 12.20 7.26 -2.19
CA LYS A 40 12.19 6.24 -1.14
C LYS A 40 12.57 4.86 -1.65
N GLU A 41 13.42 4.79 -2.67
CA GLU A 41 13.83 3.50 -3.25
C GLU A 41 14.44 2.56 -2.22
N PHE A 42 15.02 3.11 -1.17
CA PHE A 42 15.63 2.27 -0.13
C PHE A 42 14.59 1.38 0.57
N TYR A 43 13.31 1.75 0.56
CA TYR A 43 12.27 0.87 1.12
C TYR A 43 12.13 -0.39 0.29
N ILE A 44 12.33 -0.29 -1.03
CA ILE A 44 12.26 -1.44 -1.92
C ILE A 44 13.40 -2.39 -1.61
N SER A 45 14.62 -1.86 -1.46
CA SER A 45 15.79 -2.66 -1.13
C SER A 45 15.66 -3.35 0.20
N LYS A 46 15.14 -2.64 1.21
CA LYS A 46 15.00 -3.18 2.56
C LYS A 46 13.97 -4.29 2.63
N SER A 47 12.90 -4.20 1.85
CA SER A 47 11.85 -5.21 1.88
C SER A 47 12.14 -6.43 1.01
N GLY A 48 13.30 -6.42 0.33
CA GLY A 48 13.68 -7.50 -0.55
C GLY A 48 12.94 -7.46 -1.86
N LYS A 49 13.05 -8.55 -2.61
CA LYS A 49 12.44 -8.62 -3.94
C LYS A 49 10.94 -8.43 -3.86
N ASN A 50 10.42 -7.68 -4.82
CA ASN A 50 8.98 -7.53 -5.01
C ASN A 50 8.27 -6.87 -3.83
N LEU A 51 8.98 -6.04 -3.08
CA LEU A 51 8.39 -5.31 -1.96
C LEU A 51 7.64 -6.25 -1.01
N TYR A 52 8.32 -7.30 -0.57
CA TYR A 52 7.74 -8.38 0.22
C TYR A 52 6.98 -7.88 1.45
N GLU A 53 7.50 -6.85 2.12
CA GLU A 53 6.88 -6.34 3.34
C GLU A 53 5.47 -5.77 3.12
N GLN A 54 5.12 -5.45 1.88
CA GLN A 54 3.79 -4.93 1.58
C GLN A 54 2.68 -5.92 1.92
N ARG A 55 2.96 -7.21 1.89
CA ARG A 55 1.97 -8.22 2.29
C ARG A 55 1.50 -7.98 3.72
N TRP A 56 2.45 -7.71 4.61
CA TRP A 56 2.13 -7.45 6.01
C TRP A 56 1.46 -6.09 6.18
N THR A 57 1.84 -5.11 5.37
CA THR A 57 1.18 -3.81 5.34
C THR A 57 -0.30 -3.97 4.99
N LEU A 58 -0.59 -4.77 3.97
CA LEU A 58 -1.97 -5.04 3.56
C LEU A 58 -2.77 -5.71 4.66
N HIS A 59 -2.20 -6.71 5.32
CA HIS A 59 -2.87 -7.37 6.45
C HIS A 59 -3.15 -6.40 7.58
N ARG A 60 -2.21 -5.51 7.87
CA ARG A 60 -2.37 -4.50 8.91
C ARG A 60 -3.50 -3.52 8.55
N LEU A 61 -3.53 -3.06 7.32
CA LEU A 61 -4.58 -2.15 6.86
C LEU A 61 -5.95 -2.84 6.88
N LYS A 62 -6.00 -4.13 6.58
CA LYS A 62 -7.23 -4.91 6.68
C LYS A 62 -7.72 -5.00 8.12
N GLU A 63 -6.83 -5.28 9.05
CA GLU A 63 -7.17 -5.33 10.48
C GLU A 63 -7.70 -4.00 10.98
N GLU A 64 -7.17 -2.90 10.44
CA GLU A 64 -7.60 -1.56 10.81
C GLU A 64 -8.90 -1.13 10.14
N GLY A 65 -9.44 -1.97 9.27
CA GLY A 65 -10.70 -1.68 8.59
C GLY A 65 -10.59 -0.71 7.43
N ILE A 66 -9.38 -0.44 6.96
CA ILE A 66 -9.15 0.51 5.87
C ILE A 66 -9.32 -0.13 4.51
N ILE A 67 -8.93 -1.41 4.39
CA ILE A 67 -9.07 -2.16 3.15
C ILE A 67 -9.72 -3.51 3.44
N GLU A 68 -10.15 -4.16 2.37
CA GLU A 68 -10.67 -5.53 2.44
C GLU A 68 -10.09 -6.34 1.30
N ASN A 69 -10.18 -7.65 1.41
CA ASN A 69 -9.71 -8.58 0.39
C ASN A 69 -10.88 -9.45 -0.04
N GLY A 70 -11.09 -9.58 -1.35
CA GLY A 70 -12.13 -10.42 -1.89
C GLY A 70 -11.88 -10.69 -3.35
N ASP A 71 -12.12 -11.91 -3.80
CA ASP A 71 -11.97 -12.32 -5.20
C ASP A 71 -10.59 -12.02 -5.77
N GLY A 72 -9.55 -12.15 -4.93
CA GLY A 72 -8.18 -11.91 -5.37
C GLY A 72 -7.78 -10.46 -5.44
N ASN A 73 -8.64 -9.54 -5.04
CA ASN A 73 -8.36 -8.10 -5.07
C ASN A 73 -8.33 -7.50 -3.68
N TRP A 74 -7.48 -6.48 -3.52
CA TRP A 74 -7.46 -5.62 -2.35
C TRP A 74 -8.21 -4.34 -2.70
N SER A 75 -9.13 -3.93 -1.85
CA SER A 75 -10.01 -2.78 -2.13
C SER A 75 -10.08 -1.85 -0.93
N LEU A 76 -10.16 -0.56 -1.21
CA LEU A 76 -10.43 0.41 -0.16
C LEU A 76 -11.88 0.25 0.30
N LYS A 77 -12.10 0.13 1.61
CA LYS A 77 -13.44 -0.02 2.17
C LYS A 77 -14.23 1.27 2.14
N LYS A 78 -13.52 2.39 2.16
CA LYS A 78 -14.14 3.70 2.09
C LYS A 78 -13.17 4.66 1.44
N VAL A 79 -13.70 5.76 0.92
CA VAL A 79 -12.85 6.80 0.37
C VAL A 79 -12.07 7.42 1.51
N ILE A 80 -10.75 7.28 1.47
CA ILE A 80 -9.87 7.84 2.48
C ILE A 80 -9.11 9.00 1.85
N ASN A 81 -9.23 10.16 2.47
CA ASN A 81 -8.39 11.27 2.11
C ASN A 81 -7.05 11.07 2.82
N LEU A 82 -5.96 11.07 2.05
CA LEU A 82 -4.63 10.91 2.65
C LEU A 82 -4.35 11.97 3.70
N PHE A 83 -4.94 13.13 3.54
CA PHE A 83 -4.85 14.20 4.51
C PHE A 83 -5.38 13.77 5.89
N ASP A 84 -6.43 12.96 5.91
CA ASP A 84 -7.03 12.47 7.15
C ASP A 84 -6.12 11.51 7.90
N LEU A 85 -5.19 10.85 7.20
CA LEU A 85 -4.25 9.94 7.84
C LEU A 85 -3.15 10.66 8.60
N VAL A 86 -2.95 11.94 8.33
CA VAL A 86 -1.90 12.74 8.94
C VAL A 86 -2.40 13.44 10.18
N THR A 87 -3.69 13.57 10.31
CA THR A 87 -4.34 14.19 11.46
C THR A 87 -4.87 13.12 12.40
#